data_175904959c814cdd8fa22dbe5f035886
#
_entry.id   175904959c814cdd8fa22dbe5f035886
#
_cell.length_a   1.000
_cell.length_b   1.000
_cell.length_c   1.000
_cell.angle_alpha   90.00
_cell.angle_beta   90.00
_cell.angle_gamma   90.00
#
_symmetry.space_group_name_H-M   'P 1'
#
loop_
_entity.id
_entity.type
_entity.pdbx_description
1 polymer ?
#
loop_
_entity_poly.entity_id
_entity_poly.type
_entity_poly.pdbx_seq_one_letter_code
_entity_poly.pdbx_strand_id
1 'polypeptide(L)'
;RYLSVVETAEGEVIGMGICITSLSRAIQKAKAKMFPFGWFHLAKALWFTKHPQILDMLLVGVLPEYQDKGANALIFADLIPEGSKDGYEWAETHHQLEDNDKSQTQWKNLDCIIHKKRCAYQKTLF
;
A
#
# COMPACT_ATOMS: atom_id res chain seq x y z
N ARG A 1 -13.26 -0.47 -1.83
CA ARG A 1 -13.09 -0.17 -3.26
C ARG A 1 -11.73 -0.63 -3.77
N TYR A 2 -10.68 -0.49 -2.97
CA TYR A 2 -9.35 -0.99 -3.30
C TYR A 2 -9.00 -2.20 -2.44
N LEU A 3 -9.85 -3.19 -2.47
CA LEU A 3 -9.66 -4.50 -1.90
C LEU A 3 -9.74 -5.53 -3.04
N SER A 4 -8.67 -6.26 -3.24
CA SER A 4 -8.60 -7.38 -4.17
C SER A 4 -8.41 -8.68 -3.40
N VAL A 5 -9.13 -9.71 -3.78
CA VAL A 5 -9.03 -11.05 -3.20
C VAL A 5 -8.85 -12.05 -4.33
N VAL A 6 -7.88 -12.93 -4.18
CA VAL A 6 -7.61 -14.02 -5.11
C VAL A 6 -8.05 -15.34 -4.49
N GLU A 7 -8.91 -16.05 -5.20
CA GLU A 7 -9.46 -17.35 -4.78
C GLU A 7 -9.09 -18.43 -5.78
N THR A 8 -9.03 -19.68 -5.32
CA THR A 8 -8.97 -20.86 -6.19
C THR A 8 -10.33 -21.12 -6.82
N ALA A 9 -10.38 -22.03 -7.80
CA ALA A 9 -11.65 -22.47 -8.40
C ALA A 9 -12.62 -23.11 -7.40
N GLU A 10 -12.09 -23.64 -6.31
CA GLU A 10 -12.82 -24.26 -5.20
C GLU A 10 -13.33 -23.26 -4.18
N GLY A 11 -12.98 -21.95 -4.33
CA GLY A 11 -13.40 -20.86 -3.45
C GLY A 11 -12.50 -20.65 -2.21
N GLU A 12 -11.29 -21.21 -2.21
CA GLU A 12 -10.31 -20.95 -1.14
C GLU A 12 -9.60 -19.62 -1.39
N VAL A 13 -9.58 -18.73 -0.40
CA VAL A 13 -8.85 -17.46 -0.47
C VAL A 13 -7.36 -17.71 -0.33
N ILE A 14 -6.59 -17.38 -1.35
CA ILE A 14 -5.14 -17.62 -1.42
C ILE A 14 -4.31 -16.35 -1.37
N GLY A 15 -4.92 -15.20 -1.58
CA GLY A 15 -4.24 -13.92 -1.53
C GLY A 15 -5.19 -12.74 -1.42
N MET A 16 -4.66 -11.62 -0.93
CA MET A 16 -5.41 -10.37 -0.83
C MET A 16 -4.51 -9.15 -0.93
N GLY A 17 -5.07 -8.07 -1.45
CA GLY A 17 -4.45 -6.76 -1.51
C GLY A 17 -5.39 -5.66 -1.03
N ILE A 18 -4.88 -4.73 -0.23
CA ILE A 18 -5.64 -3.59 0.30
C ILE A 18 -4.87 -2.31 0.05
N CYS A 19 -5.52 -1.36 -0.58
CA CYS A 19 -4.99 -0.02 -0.77
C CYS A 19 -5.98 1.03 -0.25
N ILE A 20 -5.45 2.17 0.14
CA ILE A 20 -6.25 3.35 0.53
C ILE A 20 -5.65 4.62 -0.05
N THR A 21 -6.45 5.68 -0.13
CA THR A 21 -5.94 7.04 -0.40
C THR A 21 -4.92 7.43 0.66
N SER A 22 -3.76 7.95 0.25
CA SER A 22 -2.75 8.39 1.21
C SER A 22 -3.27 9.50 2.11
N LEU A 23 -3.18 9.27 3.41
CA LEU A 23 -3.56 10.23 4.45
C LEU A 23 -2.37 11.07 4.95
N SER A 24 -1.17 10.83 4.42
CA SER A 24 0.07 11.46 4.88
C SER A 24 -0.01 12.98 4.92
N ARG A 25 -0.52 13.61 3.86
CA ARG A 25 -0.69 15.08 3.80
C ARG A 25 -1.74 15.60 4.78
N ALA A 26 -2.81 14.85 5.00
CA ALA A 26 -3.86 15.23 5.96
C ALA A 26 -3.33 15.15 7.40
N ILE A 27 -2.58 14.11 7.72
CA ILE A 27 -1.93 13.93 9.02
C ILE A 27 -0.92 15.05 9.28
N GLN A 28 -0.11 15.42 8.29
CA GLN A 28 0.83 16.53 8.39
C GLN A 28 0.10 17.86 8.65
N LYS A 29 -0.98 18.16 7.91
CA LYS A 29 -1.79 19.37 8.14
C LYS A 29 -2.44 19.40 9.52
N ALA A 30 -2.87 18.25 10.02
CA ALA A 30 -3.37 18.09 11.38
C ALA A 30 -2.27 18.14 12.45
N LYS A 31 -0.97 18.25 12.07
CA LYS A 31 0.19 18.18 12.97
C LYS A 31 0.14 16.92 13.87
N ALA A 32 -0.35 15.81 13.33
CA ALA A 32 -0.59 14.54 14.02
C ALA A 32 -1.52 14.67 15.26
N LYS A 33 -2.30 15.75 15.38
CA LYS A 33 -3.28 15.96 16.46
C LYS A 33 -4.69 15.77 15.92
N MET A 34 -5.45 14.84 16.52
CA MET A 34 -6.82 14.57 16.11
C MET A 34 -7.80 15.61 16.65
N PHE A 35 -7.60 16.11 17.86
CA PHE A 35 -8.43 17.11 18.53
C PHE A 35 -7.74 18.47 18.64
N PRO A 36 -8.48 19.58 18.58
CA PRO A 36 -9.92 19.66 18.36
C PRO A 36 -10.36 19.55 16.89
N PHE A 37 -9.50 19.85 15.89
CA PHE A 37 -9.93 19.98 14.48
C PHE A 37 -9.15 19.09 13.51
N GLY A 38 -8.24 18.25 13.97
CA GLY A 38 -7.43 17.37 13.10
C GLY A 38 -8.27 16.37 12.31
N TRP A 39 -9.36 15.85 12.90
CA TRP A 39 -10.29 14.94 12.24
C TRP A 39 -10.92 15.54 10.96
N PHE A 40 -11.10 16.87 10.92
CA PHE A 40 -11.64 17.56 9.74
C PHE A 40 -10.71 17.42 8.53
N HIS A 41 -9.40 17.49 8.73
CA HIS A 41 -8.42 17.29 7.65
C HIS A 41 -8.45 15.86 7.13
N LEU A 42 -8.66 14.88 8.00
CA LEU A 42 -8.78 13.46 7.61
C LEU A 42 -10.09 13.20 6.86
N ALA A 43 -11.20 13.69 7.38
CA ALA A 43 -12.51 13.58 6.73
C ALA A 43 -12.50 14.22 5.35
N LYS A 44 -11.90 15.42 5.24
CA LYS A 44 -11.74 16.10 3.95
C LYS A 44 -10.91 15.31 2.97
N ALA A 45 -9.82 14.68 3.42
CA ALA A 45 -8.97 13.86 2.57
C ALA A 45 -9.70 12.61 2.04
N LEU A 46 -10.55 11.99 2.87
CA LEU A 46 -11.28 10.78 2.49
C LEU A 46 -12.47 11.05 1.58
N TRP A 47 -13.22 12.13 1.82
CA TRP A 47 -14.51 12.36 1.14
C TRP A 47 -14.51 13.46 0.09
N PHE A 48 -13.61 14.43 0.19
CA PHE A 48 -13.65 15.62 -0.65
C PHE A 48 -12.43 15.81 -1.55
N THR A 49 -11.44 14.90 -1.53
CA THR A 49 -10.29 15.04 -2.42
C THR A 49 -10.68 14.54 -3.82
N LYS A 50 -10.84 15.49 -4.74
CA LYS A 50 -11.23 15.21 -6.14
C LYS A 50 -10.10 14.60 -6.98
N HIS A 51 -8.84 14.81 -6.61
CA HIS A 51 -7.65 14.30 -7.31
C HIS A 51 -6.66 13.73 -6.28
N PRO A 52 -6.87 12.50 -5.83
CA PRO A 52 -5.90 11.83 -4.98
C PRO A 52 -4.66 11.52 -5.82
N GLN A 53 -3.47 11.94 -5.35
CA GLN A 53 -2.22 11.72 -6.10
C GLN A 53 -1.56 10.40 -5.74
N ILE A 54 -1.71 9.95 -4.50
CA ILE A 54 -0.98 8.79 -3.97
C ILE A 54 -1.95 7.78 -3.39
N LEU A 55 -1.81 6.54 -3.81
CA LEU A 55 -2.49 5.37 -3.26
C LEU A 55 -1.50 4.65 -2.34
N ASP A 56 -1.82 4.51 -1.06
CA ASP A 56 -1.01 3.74 -0.12
C ASP A 56 -1.40 2.26 -0.19
N MET A 57 -0.45 1.41 -0.54
CA MET A 57 -0.60 -0.05 -0.51
C MET A 57 -0.38 -0.55 0.91
N LEU A 58 -1.46 -0.77 1.66
CA LEU A 58 -1.37 -1.13 3.08
C LEU A 58 -0.93 -2.56 3.31
N LEU A 59 -1.48 -3.47 2.54
CA LEU A 59 -1.24 -4.90 2.69
C LEU A 59 -1.32 -5.58 1.34
N VAL A 60 -0.35 -6.43 1.07
CA VAL A 60 -0.41 -7.45 0.03
C VAL A 60 0.11 -8.74 0.63
N GLY A 61 -0.68 -9.76 0.62
CA GLY A 61 -0.34 -11.06 1.17
C GLY A 61 -0.83 -12.20 0.30
N VAL A 62 -0.02 -13.23 0.17
CA VAL A 62 -0.34 -14.47 -0.54
C VAL A 62 0.13 -15.65 0.32
N LEU A 63 -0.70 -16.68 0.41
CA LEU A 63 -0.35 -17.91 1.13
C LEU A 63 0.97 -18.48 0.61
N PRO A 64 1.83 -19.04 1.49
CA PRO A 64 3.16 -19.52 1.12
C PRO A 64 3.15 -20.51 -0.05
N GLU A 65 2.15 -21.38 -0.11
CA GLU A 65 2.00 -22.42 -1.13
C GLU A 65 1.67 -21.85 -2.53
N TYR A 66 1.18 -20.61 -2.57
CA TYR A 66 0.77 -19.90 -3.79
C TYR A 66 1.68 -18.72 -4.14
N GLN A 67 2.73 -18.50 -3.35
CA GLN A 67 3.80 -17.59 -3.74
C GLN A 67 4.49 -18.09 -5.00
N ASP A 68 5.01 -17.19 -5.81
CA ASP A 68 5.66 -17.49 -7.10
C ASP A 68 4.75 -18.13 -8.18
N LYS A 69 3.43 -18.29 -7.91
CA LYS A 69 2.43 -18.81 -8.86
C LYS A 69 1.59 -17.72 -9.53
N GLY A 70 2.01 -16.48 -9.41
CA GLY A 70 1.36 -15.35 -10.08
C GLY A 70 0.20 -14.69 -9.31
N ALA A 71 -0.14 -15.15 -8.10
CA ALA A 71 -1.23 -14.56 -7.31
C ALA A 71 -1.00 -13.07 -7.01
N ASN A 72 0.24 -12.65 -6.76
CA ASN A 72 0.59 -11.23 -6.62
C ASN A 72 0.29 -10.43 -7.90
N ALA A 73 0.60 -11.01 -9.05
CA ALA A 73 0.34 -10.34 -10.34
C ALA A 73 -1.16 -10.13 -10.57
N LEU A 74 -2.01 -11.07 -10.17
CA LEU A 74 -3.46 -10.93 -10.24
C LEU A 74 -3.97 -9.80 -9.35
N ILE A 75 -3.46 -9.70 -8.11
CA ILE A 75 -3.80 -8.60 -7.19
C ILE A 75 -3.44 -7.24 -7.81
N PHE A 76 -2.25 -7.10 -8.39
CA PHE A 76 -1.83 -5.84 -9.01
C PHE A 76 -2.58 -5.56 -10.31
N ALA A 77 -2.89 -6.59 -11.11
CA ALA A 77 -3.68 -6.44 -12.32
C ALA A 77 -5.11 -5.95 -12.06
N ASP A 78 -5.64 -6.22 -10.89
CA ASP A 78 -6.94 -5.72 -10.43
C ASP A 78 -6.84 -4.31 -9.85
N LEU A 79 -5.92 -4.08 -8.92
CA LEU A 79 -5.82 -2.81 -8.18
C LEU A 79 -5.26 -1.63 -8.99
N ILE A 80 -4.26 -1.87 -9.86
CA ILE A 80 -3.60 -0.79 -10.60
C ILE A 80 -4.54 -0.08 -11.59
N PRO A 81 -5.33 -0.80 -12.43
CA PRO A 81 -6.27 -0.15 -13.32
C PRO A 81 -7.36 0.63 -12.59
N GLU A 82 -7.86 0.12 -11.47
CA GLU A 82 -8.86 0.81 -10.66
C GLU A 82 -8.30 2.09 -10.04
N GLY A 83 -7.08 2.06 -9.53
CA GLY A 83 -6.39 3.26 -9.06
C GLY A 83 -6.20 4.30 -10.17
N SER A 84 -5.76 3.87 -11.35
CA SER A 84 -5.57 4.76 -12.51
C SER A 84 -6.87 5.42 -12.96
N LYS A 85 -7.98 4.67 -13.01
CA LYS A 85 -9.31 5.23 -13.35
C LYS A 85 -9.75 6.32 -12.40
N ASP A 86 -9.41 6.21 -11.13
CA ASP A 86 -9.74 7.20 -10.10
C ASP A 86 -8.75 8.37 -10.04
N GLY A 87 -7.74 8.39 -10.92
CA GLY A 87 -6.80 9.50 -11.08
C GLY A 87 -5.60 9.47 -10.12
N TYR A 88 -5.26 8.30 -9.55
CA TYR A 88 -4.00 8.15 -8.82
C TYR A 88 -2.83 8.08 -9.81
N GLU A 89 -1.81 8.88 -9.54
CA GLU A 89 -0.59 8.95 -10.34
C GLU A 89 0.51 8.05 -9.78
N TRP A 90 0.48 7.80 -8.47
CA TRP A 90 1.49 7.06 -7.73
C TRP A 90 0.87 6.07 -6.75
N ALA A 91 1.53 4.92 -6.60
CA ALA A 91 1.28 4.00 -5.52
C ALA A 91 2.51 3.95 -4.60
N GLU A 92 2.34 4.17 -3.30
CA GLU A 92 3.41 4.08 -2.30
C GLU A 92 3.26 2.77 -1.52
N THR A 93 4.33 1.97 -1.49
CA THR A 93 4.36 0.72 -0.72
C THR A 93 4.92 0.96 0.67
N HIS A 94 4.64 0.06 1.59
CA HIS A 94 5.24 0.07 2.91
C HIS A 94 6.73 -0.30 2.89
N HIS A 95 7.38 -0.09 4.03
CA HIS A 95 8.77 -0.45 4.22
C HIS A 95 8.96 -1.94 4.03
N GLN A 96 9.98 -2.28 3.26
CA GLN A 96 10.42 -3.64 3.07
C GLN A 96 11.80 -3.80 3.67
N LEU A 97 12.05 -4.93 4.30
CA LEU A 97 13.38 -5.26 4.81
C LEU A 97 14.35 -5.41 3.63
N GLU A 98 15.57 -4.96 3.82
CA GLU A 98 16.62 -5.00 2.78
C GLU A 98 17.01 -6.43 2.41
N ASP A 99 16.87 -7.35 3.33
CA ASP A 99 17.14 -8.79 3.18
C ASP A 99 15.94 -9.61 2.67
N ASN A 100 14.77 -8.97 2.43
CA ASN A 100 13.61 -9.64 1.89
C ASN A 100 13.61 -9.63 0.35
N ASP A 101 14.51 -10.41 -0.24
CA ASP A 101 14.69 -10.51 -1.70
C ASP A 101 13.40 -10.89 -2.44
N LYS A 102 12.58 -11.75 -1.87
CA LYS A 102 11.30 -12.17 -2.48
C LYS A 102 10.35 -11.00 -2.64
N SER A 103 10.20 -10.19 -1.59
CA SER A 103 9.36 -9.00 -1.64
C SER A 103 9.91 -7.95 -2.59
N GLN A 104 11.24 -7.79 -2.65
CA GLN A 104 11.86 -6.81 -3.54
C GLN A 104 11.81 -7.21 -5.00
N THR A 105 11.92 -8.51 -5.30
CA THR A 105 11.94 -9.02 -6.68
C THR A 105 10.61 -8.77 -7.40
N GLN A 106 9.48 -8.77 -6.71
CA GLN A 106 8.18 -8.49 -7.33
C GLN A 106 8.09 -7.10 -7.98
N TRP A 107 8.87 -6.13 -7.49
CA TRP A 107 8.88 -4.76 -8.01
C TRP A 107 9.72 -4.57 -9.26
N LYS A 108 10.60 -5.53 -9.61
CA LYS A 108 11.50 -5.43 -10.77
C LYS A 108 10.77 -5.34 -12.11
N ASN A 109 9.54 -5.85 -12.16
CA ASN A 109 8.71 -5.85 -13.36
C ASN A 109 7.75 -4.64 -13.43
N LEU A 110 7.83 -3.74 -12.45
CA LEU A 110 7.04 -2.52 -12.38
C LEU A 110 8.00 -1.32 -12.40
N ASP A 111 7.52 -0.20 -12.93
CA ASP A 111 8.29 1.06 -12.93
C ASP A 111 8.30 1.64 -11.51
N CYS A 112 9.26 1.19 -10.70
CA CYS A 112 9.37 1.51 -9.29
C CYS A 112 10.63 2.27 -8.96
N ILE A 113 10.51 3.25 -8.07
CA ILE A 113 11.64 4.00 -7.52
C ILE A 113 11.72 3.82 -6.01
N ILE A 114 12.93 3.58 -5.49
CA ILE A 114 13.18 3.58 -4.05
C ILE A 114 13.44 5.02 -3.61
N HIS A 115 12.43 5.68 -3.04
CA HIS A 115 12.53 7.08 -2.67
C HIS A 115 12.78 7.34 -1.19
N LYS A 116 12.66 6.31 -0.34
CA LYS A 116 12.93 6.40 1.11
C LYS A 116 13.69 5.19 1.61
N LYS A 117 14.75 5.44 2.39
CA LYS A 117 15.43 4.42 3.18
C LYS A 117 15.34 4.79 4.66
N ARG A 118 15.09 3.81 5.51
CA ARG A 118 15.03 3.99 6.97
C ARG A 118 15.91 2.95 7.63
N CYS A 119 16.60 3.35 8.70
CA CYS A 119 17.39 2.46 9.52
C CYS A 119 16.88 2.48 10.95
N ALA A 120 16.79 1.31 11.58
CA ALA A 120 16.56 1.17 12.99
C ALA A 120 17.91 0.97 13.67
N TYR A 121 18.18 1.72 14.74
CA TYR A 121 19.42 1.63 15.50
C TYR A 121 19.10 1.12 16.90
N GLN A 122 19.93 0.19 17.38
CA GLN A 122 19.88 -0.29 18.75
C GLN A 122 21.17 0.09 19.46
N LYS A 123 21.09 0.59 20.70
CA LYS A 123 22.21 0.87 21.58
C LYS A 123 22.00 0.09 22.87
N THR A 124 22.98 -0.75 23.22
CA THR A 124 23.04 -1.36 24.55
C THR A 124 23.46 -0.28 25.55
N LEU A 125 22.71 -0.12 26.61
CA LEU A 125 22.97 0.93 27.61
C LEU A 125 23.91 0.48 28.72
N PHE A 126 24.17 -0.84 28.83
CA PHE A 126 25.09 -1.44 29.81
C PHE A 126 25.78 -2.65 29.19
#